data_d3758a4ea26000a78131db246c6c96e9
#
_entry.id   d3758a4ea26000a78131db246c6c96e9
#
_cell.length_a   1.000
_cell.length_b   1.000
_cell.length_c   1.000
_cell.angle_alpha   90.00
_cell.angle_beta   90.00
_cell.angle_gamma   90.00
#
_symmetry.space_group_name_H-M   'P 1'
#
loop_
_entity.id
_entity.type
_entity.pdbx_description
1 polymer ?
#
loop_
_entity_poly.entity_id
_entity_poly.type
_entity_poly.pdbx_seq_one_letter_code
_entity_poly.pdbx_strand_id
1 'polypeptide(L)'
;MSLRSIQLPLRRIMLLGVSLGLLAAPAAWGQGGEPRTFAIRGAKVVPVSSAPLENATVVVSRGLITAVGTNVTIPPDAWVIDGKGLTIYPGLIDGFTDVGVAPATSAAPAGDSGARPQPAISRGPEDRPATTPWRIAADEVNPGDPRVETWRSAGFTTVIAAPKGGMFPGQASVLDLGGERAGDFVVKSPVAIPVSLQAPGGFRSFPGSVMGGIAYVRQVWLDTNWDTQAEAAYEKNPRGVERPKYDRSDTALATALSKHAVVLIPGNTSLQIRRSLRLIEEWKLSAVLYGVQMGYDVAPEIAARKLPVLVDLKWPEAEKDSDPEATPSLRTLRFRDRAPSSPAALGKAGVKFAFYSGGITAPKEILPAVKKSIDAGLSPDAALRALTLSPAEIFGVAETLGSIENGKVANLVVTDGDLFDKKTKVKIVFVDGRKYEVRETLRPNEPPKGDLSGKWKLSFTTPQGQEEATADLTMQPDGTLTGSVTSDRGTGSVFSGWVSNDKFSFTINISIEGSSGDVVFTGTFEGTSMKGSIQAMGYNIEFTGTKPTRMAAVQAGGAQ
;
A
#
# COMPACT_ATOMS: atom_id res chain seq x y z
N MET A 1 35.36 68.65 -16.36
CA MET A 1 36.02 68.66 -17.65
C MET A 1 35.39 67.61 -18.52
N SER A 2 34.48 68.14 -19.37
CA SER A 2 34.52 68.20 -20.84
C SER A 2 34.22 66.85 -21.48
N LEU A 3 32.96 66.62 -21.86
CA LEU A 3 32.27 66.87 -23.17
C LEU A 3 33.03 66.33 -24.39
N ARG A 4 32.44 65.37 -25.10
CA ARG A 4 31.97 65.60 -26.49
C ARG A 4 31.16 64.43 -27.05
N SER A 5 29.94 64.78 -27.45
CA SER A 5 28.99 64.14 -28.36
C SER A 5 29.48 64.22 -29.82
N ILE A 6 29.12 63.22 -30.65
CA ILE A 6 28.96 63.44 -32.11
C ILE A 6 27.76 62.60 -32.59
N GLN A 7 26.88 63.31 -33.30
CA GLN A 7 25.66 62.85 -33.94
C GLN A 7 25.87 62.47 -35.42
N LEU A 8 25.10 61.43 -35.89
CA LEU A 8 24.32 61.25 -37.15
C LEU A 8 25.00 61.56 -38.53
N PRO A 9 24.58 60.89 -39.67
CA PRO A 9 23.19 60.97 -40.16
C PRO A 9 22.57 59.75 -40.90
N LEU A 10 21.26 59.84 -41.05
CA LEU A 10 20.36 59.05 -41.92
C LEU A 10 20.80 59.05 -43.39
N ARG A 11 20.52 57.97 -44.12
CA ARG A 11 19.96 57.99 -45.48
C ARG A 11 19.12 56.73 -45.79
N ARG A 12 17.96 56.99 -46.30
CA ARG A 12 16.91 56.11 -46.85
C ARG A 12 17.41 55.37 -48.10
N ILE A 13 17.02 54.06 -48.23
CA ILE A 13 16.62 53.54 -49.57
C ILE A 13 15.48 52.56 -49.34
N MET A 14 14.40 52.78 -50.02
CA MET A 14 13.17 52.03 -50.13
C MET A 14 13.32 51.05 -51.29
N LEU A 15 13.02 49.75 -51.06
CA LEU A 15 12.74 48.83 -52.16
C LEU A 15 11.68 47.81 -51.73
N LEU A 16 10.57 47.83 -52.46
CA LEU A 16 9.48 46.90 -52.40
C LEU A 16 9.97 45.47 -52.71
N GLY A 17 9.54 44.51 -51.90
CA GLY A 17 9.58 43.09 -52.22
C GLY A 17 8.35 42.42 -51.60
N VAL A 18 7.30 42.27 -52.41
CA VAL A 18 6.13 41.44 -52.07
C VAL A 18 6.58 39.99 -52.13
N SER A 19 6.62 39.33 -50.98
CA SER A 19 6.73 37.88 -50.90
C SER A 19 5.58 37.33 -50.06
N LEU A 20 4.75 36.59 -50.77
CA LEU A 20 3.61 35.81 -50.32
C LEU A 20 4.10 34.75 -49.34
N GLY A 21 4.08 35.05 -48.07
CA GLY A 21 4.38 34.05 -47.00
C GLY A 21 3.13 33.24 -46.71
N LEU A 22 3.08 31.99 -47.19
CA LEU A 22 2.16 30.98 -46.68
C LEU A 22 2.29 30.90 -45.15
N LEU A 23 1.28 31.30 -44.42
CA LEU A 23 1.05 30.97 -43.04
C LEU A 23 0.78 29.47 -42.94
N ALA A 24 1.83 28.67 -42.85
CA ALA A 24 1.74 27.34 -42.28
C ALA A 24 1.53 27.51 -40.76
N ALA A 25 0.26 27.52 -40.34
CA ALA A 25 -0.07 27.31 -38.94
C ALA A 25 0.54 25.97 -38.54
N PRO A 26 1.38 25.89 -37.50
CA PRO A 26 1.75 24.58 -36.95
C PRO A 26 0.45 23.92 -36.52
N ALA A 27 0.08 22.83 -37.19
CA ALA A 27 -0.91 21.93 -36.65
C ALA A 27 -0.34 21.52 -35.28
N ALA A 28 -0.86 22.11 -34.23
CA ALA A 28 -0.68 21.63 -32.88
C ALA A 28 -1.27 20.22 -32.88
N TRP A 29 -0.41 19.25 -33.09
CA TRP A 29 -0.72 17.85 -32.74
C TRP A 29 -0.94 17.90 -31.24
N GLY A 30 -2.22 17.94 -30.87
CA GLY A 30 -2.62 17.81 -29.49
C GLY A 30 -1.97 16.51 -29.02
N GLN A 31 -1.01 16.63 -28.12
CA GLN A 31 -0.63 15.52 -27.29
C GLN A 31 -1.94 15.07 -26.66
N GLY A 32 -2.43 13.90 -27.06
CA GLY A 32 -3.61 13.27 -26.50
C GLY A 32 -3.32 12.99 -25.02
N GLY A 33 -3.53 14.00 -24.19
CA GLY A 33 -3.53 13.83 -22.76
C GLY A 33 -4.60 12.81 -22.40
N GLU A 34 -4.34 11.98 -21.41
CA GLU A 34 -5.33 11.04 -20.89
C GLU A 34 -6.66 11.76 -20.65
N PRO A 35 -7.81 11.15 -21.02
CA PRO A 35 -9.11 11.75 -20.82
C PRO A 35 -9.27 12.17 -19.35
N ARG A 36 -9.59 13.42 -19.10
CA ARG A 36 -9.79 13.95 -17.74
C ARG A 36 -11.22 13.78 -17.24
N THR A 37 -12.14 13.38 -18.13
CA THR A 37 -13.56 13.19 -17.83
C THR A 37 -14.00 11.82 -18.32
N PHE A 38 -14.59 11.03 -17.42
CA PHE A 38 -15.14 9.72 -17.71
C PHE A 38 -16.61 9.67 -17.30
N ALA A 39 -17.42 8.91 -18.04
CA ALA A 39 -18.81 8.62 -17.69
C ALA A 39 -19.04 7.11 -17.79
N ILE A 40 -19.32 6.44 -16.67
CA ILE A 40 -19.70 5.03 -16.63
C ILE A 40 -21.23 4.99 -16.63
N ARG A 41 -21.82 4.53 -17.74
CA ARG A 41 -23.27 4.58 -17.96
C ARG A 41 -23.93 3.21 -17.86
N GLY A 42 -25.09 3.15 -17.17
CA GLY A 42 -25.92 1.96 -17.15
C GLY A 42 -25.43 0.86 -16.19
N ALA A 43 -24.59 1.22 -15.21
CA ALA A 43 -24.09 0.32 -14.20
C ALA A 43 -25.01 0.25 -12.96
N LYS A 44 -24.85 -0.81 -12.16
CA LYS A 44 -25.31 -0.81 -10.78
C LYS A 44 -24.32 -0.02 -9.94
N VAL A 45 -24.78 0.94 -9.15
CA VAL A 45 -23.94 1.74 -8.25
C VAL A 45 -24.29 1.46 -6.81
N VAL A 46 -23.31 1.11 -5.99
CA VAL A 46 -23.45 0.86 -4.55
C VAL A 46 -22.73 1.96 -3.77
N PRO A 47 -23.43 3.05 -3.38
CA PRO A 47 -22.80 4.23 -2.79
C PRO A 47 -22.25 4.02 -1.38
N VAL A 48 -22.74 3.05 -0.63
CA VAL A 48 -22.47 2.76 0.81
C VAL A 48 -23.10 3.76 1.77
N SER A 49 -23.22 5.03 1.41
CA SER A 49 -23.91 6.07 2.20
C SER A 49 -25.41 6.12 1.95
N SER A 50 -25.89 5.49 0.88
CA SER A 50 -27.30 5.42 0.49
C SER A 50 -27.63 4.08 -0.17
N ALA A 51 -28.90 3.86 -0.50
CA ALA A 51 -29.34 2.63 -1.17
C ALA A 51 -28.69 2.48 -2.56
N PRO A 52 -28.44 1.24 -3.01
CA PRO A 52 -27.93 0.96 -4.36
C PRO A 52 -28.85 1.52 -5.47
N LEU A 53 -28.22 1.99 -6.54
CA LEU A 53 -28.89 2.52 -7.73
C LEU A 53 -28.68 1.54 -8.90
N GLU A 54 -29.78 1.10 -9.51
CA GLU A 54 -29.73 0.27 -10.72
C GLU A 54 -29.72 1.17 -11.97
N ASN A 55 -29.03 0.72 -13.02
CA ASN A 55 -28.93 1.42 -14.30
C ASN A 55 -28.51 2.90 -14.16
N ALA A 56 -27.57 3.17 -13.29
CA ALA A 56 -27.10 4.52 -12.98
C ALA A 56 -25.86 4.92 -13.79
N THR A 57 -25.59 6.21 -13.81
CA THR A 57 -24.41 6.80 -14.43
C THR A 57 -23.56 7.48 -13.35
N VAL A 58 -22.25 7.26 -13.39
CA VAL A 58 -21.27 7.98 -12.58
C VAL A 58 -20.40 8.81 -13.52
N VAL A 59 -20.30 10.11 -13.27
CA VAL A 59 -19.41 11.01 -14.01
C VAL A 59 -18.24 11.38 -13.12
N VAL A 60 -17.05 11.15 -13.63
CA VAL A 60 -15.77 11.51 -13.00
C VAL A 60 -15.12 12.61 -13.82
N SER A 61 -14.76 13.72 -13.22
CA SER A 61 -14.03 14.80 -13.88
C SER A 61 -13.02 15.44 -12.93
N ARG A 62 -11.80 15.62 -13.40
CA ARG A 62 -10.69 16.23 -12.65
C ARG A 62 -10.46 15.60 -11.27
N GLY A 63 -10.48 14.29 -11.21
CA GLY A 63 -10.25 13.55 -9.96
C GLY A 63 -11.49 13.42 -9.06
N LEU A 64 -12.61 14.06 -9.37
CA LEU A 64 -13.80 14.09 -8.51
C LEU A 64 -15.01 13.40 -9.16
N ILE A 65 -15.89 12.88 -8.33
CA ILE A 65 -17.23 12.43 -8.72
C ILE A 65 -18.08 13.70 -8.89
N THR A 66 -18.44 14.04 -10.11
CA THR A 66 -19.21 15.26 -10.40
C THR A 66 -20.71 15.02 -10.52
N ALA A 67 -21.12 13.79 -10.84
CA ALA A 67 -22.52 13.41 -10.86
C ALA A 67 -22.69 11.91 -10.65
N VAL A 68 -23.74 11.50 -9.92
CA VAL A 68 -24.17 10.12 -9.76
C VAL A 68 -25.70 10.06 -9.73
N GLY A 69 -26.30 9.13 -10.48
CA GLY A 69 -27.74 8.96 -10.53
C GLY A 69 -28.22 8.24 -11.78
N THR A 70 -29.55 8.02 -11.88
CA THR A 70 -30.17 7.38 -13.03
C THR A 70 -30.40 8.30 -14.22
N ASN A 71 -30.55 9.61 -13.97
CA ASN A 71 -30.81 10.64 -14.97
C ASN A 71 -29.69 11.71 -15.00
N VAL A 72 -28.46 11.26 -15.26
CA VAL A 72 -27.29 12.14 -15.30
C VAL A 72 -27.03 12.57 -16.74
N THR A 73 -26.85 13.90 -16.95
CA THR A 73 -26.39 14.43 -18.23
C THR A 73 -24.88 14.17 -18.36
N ILE A 74 -24.50 13.45 -19.40
CA ILE A 74 -23.09 13.13 -19.66
C ILE A 74 -22.46 14.33 -20.39
N PRO A 75 -21.33 14.87 -19.89
CA PRO A 75 -20.59 15.92 -20.57
C PRO A 75 -20.13 15.48 -21.97
N PRO A 76 -20.13 16.38 -22.98
CA PRO A 76 -19.79 16.01 -24.36
C PRO A 76 -18.31 15.62 -24.53
N ASP A 77 -17.44 16.03 -23.62
CA ASP A 77 -16.01 15.71 -23.58
C ASP A 77 -15.70 14.44 -22.78
N ALA A 78 -16.74 13.77 -22.22
CA ALA A 78 -16.54 12.59 -21.40
C ALA A 78 -16.26 11.35 -22.25
N TRP A 79 -15.25 10.60 -21.85
CA TRP A 79 -15.04 9.23 -22.34
C TRP A 79 -16.09 8.31 -21.73
N VAL A 80 -17.02 7.84 -22.56
CA VAL A 80 -18.13 7.00 -22.11
C VAL A 80 -17.70 5.53 -22.03
N ILE A 81 -17.88 4.94 -20.85
CA ILE A 81 -17.67 3.52 -20.59
C ILE A 81 -19.05 2.87 -20.47
N ASP A 82 -19.29 1.80 -21.23
CA ASP A 82 -20.52 1.02 -21.09
C ASP A 82 -20.45 0.19 -19.79
N GLY A 83 -21.32 0.53 -18.84
CA GLY A 83 -21.40 -0.11 -17.52
C GLY A 83 -22.46 -1.21 -17.43
N LYS A 84 -23.10 -1.58 -18.54
CA LYS A 84 -24.12 -2.63 -18.53
C LYS A 84 -23.56 -3.97 -18.00
N GLY A 85 -24.19 -4.50 -16.95
CA GLY A 85 -23.74 -5.71 -16.27
C GLY A 85 -22.57 -5.50 -15.31
N LEU A 86 -22.10 -4.25 -15.16
CA LEU A 86 -21.06 -3.90 -14.20
C LEU A 86 -21.65 -3.32 -12.91
N THR A 87 -20.93 -3.50 -11.81
CA THR A 87 -21.26 -2.89 -10.51
C THR A 87 -20.12 -1.96 -10.08
N ILE A 88 -20.47 -0.78 -9.60
CA ILE A 88 -19.51 0.24 -9.15
C ILE A 88 -19.61 0.36 -7.65
N TYR A 89 -18.47 0.20 -6.98
CA TYR A 89 -18.28 0.37 -5.55
C TYR A 89 -17.32 1.52 -5.26
N PRO A 90 -17.36 2.15 -4.06
CA PRO A 90 -16.26 3.00 -3.62
C PRO A 90 -14.96 2.21 -3.60
N GLY A 91 -13.85 2.87 -3.82
CA GLY A 91 -12.53 2.28 -3.66
C GLY A 91 -12.34 1.65 -2.29
N LEU A 92 -11.78 0.44 -2.25
CA LEU A 92 -11.51 -0.26 -0.99
C LEU A 92 -10.35 0.40 -0.26
N ILE A 93 -10.43 0.42 1.07
CA ILE A 93 -9.45 1.01 1.96
C ILE A 93 -8.87 -0.09 2.87
N ASP A 94 -7.56 -0.32 2.82
CA ASP A 94 -6.88 -1.16 3.80
C ASP A 94 -6.60 -0.35 5.06
N GLY A 95 -7.20 -0.72 6.18
CA GLY A 95 -7.21 0.07 7.41
C GLY A 95 -5.87 0.16 8.15
N PHE A 96 -4.87 -0.68 7.83
CA PHE A 96 -3.53 -0.62 8.42
C PHE A 96 -2.52 -1.53 7.69
N THR A 97 -1.52 -0.94 7.07
CA THR A 97 -0.51 -1.67 6.29
C THR A 97 0.81 -0.91 6.22
N ASP A 98 1.78 -1.42 5.46
CA ASP A 98 3.02 -0.73 5.06
C ASP A 98 3.17 -0.65 3.53
N VAL A 99 2.12 -0.95 2.80
CA VAL A 99 2.12 -0.86 1.33
C VAL A 99 2.35 0.58 0.90
N GLY A 100 3.24 0.78 -0.07
CA GLY A 100 3.62 2.10 -0.55
C GLY A 100 4.62 2.86 0.34
N VAL A 101 5.06 2.28 1.46
CA VAL A 101 6.10 2.87 2.31
C VAL A 101 7.42 2.13 2.13
N ALA A 102 8.51 2.87 1.99
CA ALA A 102 9.84 2.28 1.87
C ALA A 102 10.15 1.39 3.09
N PRO A 103 10.71 0.19 2.89
CA PRO A 103 11.14 -0.64 4.00
C PRO A 103 12.16 0.13 4.84
N ALA A 104 12.05 0.02 6.17
CA ALA A 104 13.07 0.60 7.05
C ALA A 104 14.43 0.05 6.60
N THR A 105 15.35 0.94 6.23
CA THR A 105 16.75 0.55 6.07
C THR A 105 17.17 -0.06 7.41
N SER A 106 17.37 -1.37 7.44
CA SER A 106 17.92 -2.03 8.61
C SER A 106 19.19 -1.29 8.95
N ALA A 107 19.25 -0.69 10.15
CA ALA A 107 20.53 -0.30 10.70
C ALA A 107 21.47 -1.48 10.47
N ALA A 108 22.63 -1.22 9.86
CA ALA A 108 23.59 -2.24 9.44
C ALA A 108 23.66 -3.34 10.50
N PRO A 109 23.67 -4.63 10.12
CA PRO A 109 23.85 -5.69 11.07
C PRO A 109 25.08 -5.33 11.90
N ALA A 110 24.92 -5.23 13.22
CA ALA A 110 26.05 -5.02 14.12
C ALA A 110 27.09 -6.06 13.71
N GLY A 111 28.24 -5.56 13.23
CA GLY A 111 29.26 -6.43 12.67
C GLY A 111 29.54 -7.58 13.63
N ASP A 112 29.89 -8.71 13.07
CA ASP A 112 30.20 -9.97 13.72
C ASP A 112 31.47 -9.84 14.62
N SER A 113 31.45 -8.88 15.50
CA SER A 113 32.35 -8.75 16.64
C SER A 113 31.58 -9.25 17.85
N GLY A 114 31.96 -10.42 18.38
CA GLY A 114 31.37 -11.10 19.55
C GLY A 114 31.36 -10.27 20.85
N ALA A 115 31.38 -8.95 20.76
CA ALA A 115 31.09 -8.02 21.82
C ALA A 115 29.58 -7.98 22.05
N ARG A 116 29.12 -8.43 23.20
CA ARG A 116 27.75 -8.19 23.67
C ARG A 116 27.47 -6.68 23.52
N PRO A 117 26.39 -6.29 22.81
CA PRO A 117 26.00 -4.90 22.76
C PRO A 117 25.85 -4.40 24.19
N GLN A 118 26.67 -3.44 24.61
CA GLN A 118 26.41 -2.76 25.86
C GLN A 118 25.05 -2.07 25.74
N PRO A 119 24.15 -2.22 26.72
CA PRO A 119 22.90 -1.47 26.70
C PRO A 119 23.25 0.00 26.61
N ALA A 120 22.84 0.65 25.53
CA ALA A 120 22.97 2.08 25.39
C ALA A 120 22.22 2.72 26.57
N ILE A 121 22.90 3.58 27.33
CA ILE A 121 22.26 4.35 28.39
C ILE A 121 21.30 5.32 27.67
N SER A 122 20.01 4.97 27.67
CA SER A 122 18.98 5.82 27.08
C SER A 122 18.88 7.12 27.86
N ARG A 123 18.97 8.24 27.17
CA ARG A 123 18.85 9.58 27.73
C ARG A 123 17.48 10.20 27.52
N GLY A 124 16.68 9.60 26.66
CA GLY A 124 15.33 10.03 26.32
C GLY A 124 14.66 9.06 25.35
N PRO A 125 13.41 9.30 24.92
CA PRO A 125 12.70 8.45 23.98
C PRO A 125 13.44 8.25 22.65
N GLU A 126 14.08 9.28 22.11
CA GLU A 126 14.84 9.23 20.86
C GLU A 126 16.00 8.22 20.91
N ASP A 127 16.67 8.10 22.04
CA ASP A 127 17.81 7.19 22.20
C ASP A 127 17.39 5.73 22.42
N ARG A 128 16.10 5.46 22.57
CA ARG A 128 15.61 4.12 22.90
C ARG A 128 15.52 3.26 21.66
N PRO A 129 15.93 1.98 21.75
CA PRO A 129 15.81 1.06 20.64
C PRO A 129 14.37 0.98 20.13
N ALA A 130 14.20 0.95 18.81
CA ALA A 130 12.91 0.78 18.17
C ALA A 130 11.83 1.82 18.54
N THR A 131 12.26 3.05 18.89
CA THR A 131 11.40 4.20 19.18
C THR A 131 11.70 5.31 18.20
N THR A 132 10.91 5.40 17.13
CA THR A 132 11.09 6.36 16.03
C THR A 132 9.80 7.09 15.68
N PRO A 133 9.08 7.69 16.67
CA PRO A 133 7.76 8.28 16.46
C PRO A 133 7.75 9.50 15.54
N TRP A 134 8.92 10.10 15.27
CA TRP A 134 9.08 11.22 14.33
C TRP A 134 9.00 10.81 12.85
N ARG A 135 9.19 9.51 12.52
CA ARG A 135 9.05 9.03 11.15
C ARG A 135 7.59 9.18 10.70
N ILE A 136 7.37 9.63 9.49
CA ILE A 136 6.03 9.82 8.93
C ILE A 136 5.93 9.02 7.63
N ALA A 137 4.89 8.21 7.48
CA ALA A 137 4.71 7.38 6.28
C ALA A 137 4.68 8.22 4.99
N ALA A 138 4.11 9.43 5.02
CA ALA A 138 4.06 10.33 3.87
C ALA A 138 5.45 10.76 3.37
N ASP A 139 6.44 10.85 4.27
CA ASP A 139 7.82 11.22 3.91
C ASP A 139 8.61 10.03 3.34
N GLU A 140 8.09 8.82 3.52
CA GLU A 140 8.71 7.56 3.12
C GLU A 140 7.96 6.85 1.98
N VAL A 141 7.07 7.57 1.29
CA VAL A 141 6.31 7.00 0.16
C VAL A 141 7.24 6.54 -0.95
N ASN A 142 7.06 5.30 -1.37
CA ASN A 142 7.75 4.69 -2.51
C ASN A 142 6.76 4.37 -3.63
N PRO A 143 6.62 5.24 -4.65
CA PRO A 143 5.73 4.98 -5.79
C PRO A 143 6.10 3.72 -6.59
N GLY A 144 7.38 3.30 -6.53
CA GLY A 144 7.89 2.09 -7.18
C GLY A 144 7.68 0.79 -6.38
N ASP A 145 6.94 0.82 -5.27
CA ASP A 145 6.62 -0.41 -4.54
C ASP A 145 5.70 -1.32 -5.38
N PRO A 146 6.13 -2.52 -5.79
CA PRO A 146 5.34 -3.42 -6.65
C PRO A 146 4.01 -3.84 -6.01
N ARG A 147 3.88 -3.73 -4.69
CA ARG A 147 2.64 -4.01 -3.97
C ARG A 147 1.54 -3.00 -4.30
N VAL A 148 1.88 -1.76 -4.65
CA VAL A 148 0.90 -0.72 -5.03
C VAL A 148 0.02 -1.20 -6.18
N GLU A 149 0.62 -1.72 -7.26
CA GLU A 149 -0.11 -2.26 -8.41
C GLU A 149 -0.98 -3.47 -8.04
N THR A 150 -0.44 -4.38 -7.24
CA THR A 150 -1.18 -5.60 -6.87
C THR A 150 -2.37 -5.30 -5.94
N TRP A 151 -2.23 -4.34 -5.00
CA TRP A 151 -3.34 -3.85 -4.15
C TRP A 151 -4.40 -3.15 -4.98
N ARG A 152 -3.99 -2.23 -5.86
CA ARG A 152 -4.89 -1.52 -6.77
C ARG A 152 -5.67 -2.50 -7.65
N SER A 153 -5.02 -3.48 -8.25
CA SER A 153 -5.68 -4.51 -9.09
C SER A 153 -6.68 -5.37 -8.31
N ALA A 154 -6.54 -5.48 -6.99
CA ALA A 154 -7.51 -6.13 -6.12
C ALA A 154 -8.66 -5.20 -5.68
N GLY A 155 -8.67 -3.94 -6.12
CA GLY A 155 -9.71 -2.97 -5.81
C GLY A 155 -9.38 -2.02 -4.65
N PHE A 156 -8.18 -2.10 -4.05
CA PHE A 156 -7.77 -1.17 -3.02
C PHE A 156 -7.25 0.12 -3.67
N THR A 157 -7.92 1.21 -3.42
CA THR A 157 -7.53 2.53 -3.93
C THR A 157 -6.73 3.32 -2.91
N THR A 158 -6.93 3.02 -1.62
CA THR A 158 -6.40 3.79 -0.50
C THR A 158 -5.89 2.83 0.59
N VAL A 159 -4.84 3.23 1.27
CA VAL A 159 -4.29 2.50 2.41
C VAL A 159 -4.00 3.45 3.58
N ILE A 160 -4.14 2.94 4.80
CA ILE A 160 -3.60 3.60 5.98
C ILE A 160 -2.23 3.00 6.23
N ALA A 161 -1.21 3.67 5.73
CA ALA A 161 0.15 3.16 5.75
C ALA A 161 0.95 3.72 6.92
N ALA A 162 1.79 2.88 7.53
CA ALA A 162 2.71 3.29 8.58
C ALA A 162 4.07 2.61 8.40
N PRO A 163 5.16 3.26 8.84
CA PRO A 163 6.46 2.61 8.92
C PRO A 163 6.38 1.35 9.79
N LYS A 164 7.13 0.32 9.44
CA LYS A 164 7.23 -0.92 10.23
C LYS A 164 8.46 -0.93 11.14
N GLY A 165 8.37 -1.77 12.15
CA GLY A 165 9.47 -2.05 13.08
C GLY A 165 9.46 -1.15 14.31
N GLY A 166 9.64 -1.76 15.49
CA GLY A 166 9.73 -1.02 16.73
C GLY A 166 8.49 -1.00 17.59
N MET A 167 8.65 -0.38 18.76
CA MET A 167 7.57 -0.14 19.73
C MET A 167 6.74 1.10 19.35
N PHE A 168 7.41 2.10 18.79
CA PHE A 168 6.85 3.29 18.18
C PHE A 168 7.47 3.46 16.79
N PRO A 169 6.93 2.80 15.76
CA PRO A 169 7.60 2.73 14.45
C PRO A 169 7.54 4.05 13.66
N GLY A 170 6.63 4.93 13.99
CA GLY A 170 6.38 6.17 13.27
C GLY A 170 4.91 6.54 13.26
N GLN A 171 4.54 7.47 12.40
CA GLN A 171 3.18 7.99 12.23
C GLN A 171 2.58 7.48 10.93
N ALA A 172 1.33 7.05 11.00
CA ALA A 172 0.56 6.59 9.85
C ALA A 172 0.04 7.76 9.02
N SER A 173 -0.11 7.53 7.73
CA SER A 173 -0.70 8.47 6.77
C SER A 173 -1.76 7.76 5.92
N VAL A 174 -2.72 8.49 5.40
CA VAL A 174 -3.66 8.00 4.37
C VAL A 174 -3.02 8.23 3.02
N LEU A 175 -2.81 7.15 2.28
CA LEU A 175 -2.19 7.17 0.98
C LEU A 175 -3.14 6.59 -0.07
N ASP A 176 -3.33 7.29 -1.19
CA ASP A 176 -3.97 6.75 -2.38
C ASP A 176 -2.96 5.97 -3.22
N LEU A 177 -3.38 4.85 -3.79
CA LEU A 177 -2.52 3.95 -4.56
C LEU A 177 -2.48 4.35 -6.04
N GLY A 178 -2.31 5.63 -6.33
CA GLY A 178 -2.31 6.18 -7.68
C GLY A 178 -1.38 7.37 -7.82
N GLY A 179 -0.85 7.58 -9.02
CA GLY A 179 0.09 8.66 -9.29
C GLY A 179 1.49 8.17 -9.60
N GLU A 180 2.38 9.11 -9.93
CA GLU A 180 3.75 8.83 -10.34
C GLU A 180 4.77 9.34 -9.33
N ARG A 181 4.40 10.36 -8.56
CA ARG A 181 5.26 11.02 -7.58
C ARG A 181 4.76 10.73 -6.17
N ALA A 182 5.66 10.69 -5.21
CA ALA A 182 5.33 10.46 -3.80
C ALA A 182 4.21 11.39 -3.28
N GLY A 183 4.23 12.67 -3.69
CA GLY A 183 3.21 13.64 -3.31
C GLY A 183 1.81 13.34 -3.85
N ASP A 184 1.69 12.61 -4.97
CA ASP A 184 0.40 12.24 -5.55
C ASP A 184 -0.33 11.20 -4.68
N PHE A 185 0.39 10.46 -3.83
CA PHE A 185 -0.16 9.43 -2.95
C PHE A 185 -0.76 10.00 -1.66
N VAL A 186 -0.28 11.15 -1.18
CA VAL A 186 -0.60 11.62 0.17
C VAL A 186 -1.95 12.32 0.20
N VAL A 187 -2.94 11.69 0.84
CA VAL A 187 -4.28 12.28 1.07
C VAL A 187 -4.30 13.05 2.38
N LYS A 188 -3.79 12.44 3.46
CA LYS A 188 -3.76 13.06 4.80
C LYS A 188 -2.61 12.52 5.62
N SER A 189 -1.87 13.40 6.29
CA SER A 189 -0.72 13.04 7.11
C SER A 189 -0.44 14.09 8.19
N PRO A 190 -0.03 13.66 9.41
CA PRO A 190 -0.20 12.33 9.95
C PRO A 190 -1.64 12.05 10.41
N VAL A 191 -2.04 10.78 10.59
CA VAL A 191 -3.40 10.42 11.02
C VAL A 191 -3.44 9.57 12.29
N ALA A 192 -2.38 8.80 12.59
CA ALA A 192 -2.31 7.98 13.78
C ALA A 192 -0.86 7.65 14.17
N ILE A 193 -0.65 7.26 15.45
CA ILE A 193 0.62 6.78 15.98
C ILE A 193 0.45 5.32 16.37
N PRO A 194 0.97 4.35 15.60
CA PRO A 194 0.99 2.95 15.97
C PRO A 194 1.90 2.69 17.16
N VAL A 195 1.42 1.87 18.09
CA VAL A 195 2.18 1.37 19.23
C VAL A 195 2.22 -0.15 19.18
N SER A 196 3.37 -0.74 19.39
CA SER A 196 3.53 -2.18 19.61
C SER A 196 3.80 -2.47 21.06
N LEU A 197 3.22 -3.54 21.61
CA LEU A 197 3.53 -4.04 22.94
C LEU A 197 4.56 -5.18 22.92
N GLN A 198 5.12 -5.46 21.75
CA GLN A 198 6.19 -6.44 21.55
C GLN A 198 7.33 -5.80 20.77
N ALA A 199 8.55 -5.97 21.28
CA ALA A 199 9.73 -5.52 20.55
C ALA A 199 10.00 -6.37 19.30
N PRO A 200 10.58 -5.80 18.24
CA PRO A 200 11.13 -6.58 17.14
C PRO A 200 12.17 -7.58 17.66
N GLY A 201 12.07 -8.85 17.25
CA GLY A 201 12.97 -9.91 17.73
C GLY A 201 12.44 -10.74 18.92
N GLY A 202 11.23 -10.44 19.42
CA GLY A 202 10.52 -11.26 20.40
C GLY A 202 11.23 -11.36 21.76
N PHE A 203 11.25 -12.56 22.38
CA PHE A 203 11.80 -12.77 23.71
C PHE A 203 13.30 -12.50 23.88
N ARG A 204 14.04 -12.40 22.78
CA ARG A 204 15.50 -12.16 22.82
C ARG A 204 15.88 -10.68 22.74
N SER A 205 14.91 -9.78 22.52
CA SER A 205 15.12 -8.35 22.47
C SER A 205 14.44 -7.65 23.65
N PHE A 206 14.97 -6.51 24.07
CA PHE A 206 14.33 -5.67 25.08
C PHE A 206 13.19 -4.85 24.47
N PRO A 207 12.00 -4.80 25.10
CA PRO A 207 11.55 -5.53 26.30
C PRO A 207 11.00 -6.94 25.94
N GLY A 208 11.65 -8.00 26.35
CA GLY A 208 11.39 -9.39 25.96
C GLY A 208 10.05 -10.02 26.42
N SER A 209 9.11 -9.23 26.92
CA SER A 209 7.80 -9.70 27.36
C SER A 209 6.71 -8.63 27.14
N VAL A 210 5.45 -9.06 27.05
CA VAL A 210 4.30 -8.13 26.96
C VAL A 210 4.22 -7.19 28.17
N MET A 211 4.54 -7.70 29.36
CA MET A 211 4.58 -6.87 30.56
C MET A 211 5.68 -5.82 30.48
N GLY A 212 6.87 -6.21 30.04
CA GLY A 212 7.98 -5.29 29.76
C GLY A 212 7.62 -4.27 28.66
N GLY A 213 6.90 -4.70 27.62
CA GLY A 213 6.39 -3.80 26.56
C GLY A 213 5.44 -2.74 27.10
N ILE A 214 4.49 -3.12 27.95
CA ILE A 214 3.56 -2.17 28.59
C ILE A 214 4.33 -1.21 29.51
N ALA A 215 5.27 -1.70 30.30
CA ALA A 215 6.10 -0.86 31.17
C ALA A 215 6.96 0.11 30.35
N TYR A 216 7.52 -0.34 29.25
CA TYR A 216 8.29 0.48 28.32
C TYR A 216 7.45 1.61 27.72
N VAL A 217 6.28 1.29 27.18
CA VAL A 217 5.36 2.29 26.61
C VAL A 217 4.96 3.32 27.65
N ARG A 218 4.65 2.88 28.89
CA ARG A 218 4.36 3.81 30.01
C ARG A 218 5.54 4.72 30.32
N GLN A 219 6.76 4.17 30.37
CA GLN A 219 7.94 4.97 30.64
C GLN A 219 8.19 6.03 29.57
N VAL A 220 8.05 5.66 28.28
CA VAL A 220 8.17 6.62 27.17
C VAL A 220 7.16 7.76 27.33
N TRP A 221 5.91 7.47 27.66
CA TRP A 221 4.89 8.50 27.85
C TRP A 221 5.12 9.35 29.11
N LEU A 222 5.62 8.75 30.20
CA LEU A 222 6.01 9.51 31.41
C LEU A 222 7.12 10.49 31.09
N ASP A 223 8.15 10.05 30.37
CA ASP A 223 9.29 10.90 29.99
C ASP A 223 8.82 12.05 29.10
N THR A 224 8.05 11.76 28.03
CA THR A 224 7.49 12.80 27.15
C THR A 224 6.63 13.82 27.92
N ASN A 225 5.80 13.34 28.87
CA ASN A 225 4.98 14.24 29.66
C ASN A 225 5.82 15.12 30.59
N TRP A 226 6.90 14.55 31.16
CA TRP A 226 7.85 15.30 31.96
C TRP A 226 8.61 16.34 31.12
N ASP A 227 9.13 15.96 29.97
CA ASP A 227 9.86 16.84 29.07
C ASP A 227 8.98 17.99 28.58
N THR A 228 7.72 17.72 28.21
CA THR A 228 6.74 18.76 27.84
C THR A 228 6.50 19.75 28.97
N GLN A 229 6.42 19.29 30.23
CA GLN A 229 6.26 20.17 31.38
C GLN A 229 7.53 20.97 31.67
N ALA A 230 8.70 20.35 31.50
CA ALA A 230 9.99 21.01 31.69
C ALA A 230 10.21 22.12 30.66
N GLU A 231 9.87 21.85 29.38
CA GLU A 231 9.91 22.87 28.30
C GLU A 231 8.97 24.04 28.62
N ALA A 232 7.72 23.78 28.97
CA ALA A 232 6.76 24.82 29.32
C ALA A 232 7.21 25.66 30.54
N ALA A 233 7.84 25.03 31.54
CA ALA A 233 8.39 25.74 32.70
C ALA A 233 9.60 26.61 32.32
N TYR A 234 10.47 26.11 31.48
CA TYR A 234 11.63 26.83 30.95
C TYR A 234 11.21 28.04 30.09
N GLU A 235 10.27 27.84 29.15
CA GLU A 235 9.73 28.95 28.33
C GLU A 235 9.11 30.06 29.16
N LYS A 236 8.43 29.72 30.27
CA LYS A 236 7.82 30.68 31.15
C LYS A 236 8.86 31.51 31.93
N ASN A 237 9.95 30.91 32.36
CA ASN A 237 11.04 31.59 33.09
C ASN A 237 12.37 30.86 32.87
N PRO A 238 13.17 31.22 31.84
CA PRO A 238 14.44 30.57 31.55
C PRO A 238 15.61 30.96 32.45
N ARG A 239 15.46 32.00 33.32
CA ARG A 239 16.56 32.49 34.15
C ARG A 239 16.80 31.56 35.33
N GLY A 240 18.01 31.01 35.43
CA GLY A 240 18.43 30.12 36.51
C GLY A 240 17.92 28.68 36.39
N VAL A 241 17.35 28.31 35.26
CA VAL A 241 16.90 26.95 34.96
C VAL A 241 17.74 26.39 33.85
N GLU A 242 18.19 25.13 33.98
CA GLU A 242 18.89 24.42 32.90
C GLU A 242 17.94 24.24 31.73
N ARG A 243 18.43 24.49 30.50
CA ARG A 243 17.66 24.28 29.30
C ARG A 243 17.33 22.79 29.12
N PRO A 244 16.04 22.41 28.93
CA PRO A 244 15.67 21.05 28.59
C PRO A 244 16.42 20.57 27.33
N LYS A 245 16.74 19.29 27.29
CA LYS A 245 17.38 18.68 26.11
C LYS A 245 16.34 18.49 25.03
N TYR A 246 16.70 18.84 23.81
CA TYR A 246 15.82 18.57 22.66
C TYR A 246 15.75 17.07 22.39
N ASP A 247 14.52 16.53 22.31
CA ASP A 247 14.23 15.18 21.84
C ASP A 247 13.16 15.24 20.75
N ARG A 248 13.50 14.82 19.54
CA ARG A 248 12.57 14.84 18.39
C ARG A 248 11.38 13.91 18.54
N SER A 249 11.45 12.94 19.46
CA SER A 249 10.32 12.05 19.76
C SER A 249 9.18 12.77 20.44
N ASP A 250 9.48 13.78 21.25
CA ASP A 250 8.51 14.44 22.13
C ASP A 250 7.39 15.11 21.35
N THR A 251 7.70 15.76 20.24
CA THR A 251 6.67 16.43 19.41
C THR A 251 5.57 15.45 18.97
N ALA A 252 5.93 14.29 18.46
CA ALA A 252 4.96 13.29 18.01
C ALA A 252 4.21 12.65 19.19
N LEU A 253 4.92 12.31 20.27
CA LEU A 253 4.35 11.65 21.44
C LEU A 253 3.48 12.62 22.26
N ALA A 254 3.85 13.89 22.37
CA ALA A 254 3.05 14.93 23.03
C ALA A 254 1.70 15.13 22.32
N THR A 255 1.64 15.04 20.98
CA THR A 255 0.36 15.10 20.24
C THR A 255 -0.57 13.94 20.60
N ALA A 256 -0.03 12.76 20.89
CA ALA A 256 -0.82 11.61 21.36
C ALA A 256 -1.38 11.86 22.76
N LEU A 257 -0.54 12.35 23.69
CA LEU A 257 -0.94 12.61 25.07
C LEU A 257 -1.95 13.76 25.19
N SER A 258 -1.83 14.78 24.34
CA SER A 258 -2.80 15.90 24.26
C SER A 258 -4.09 15.56 23.49
N LYS A 259 -4.25 14.32 23.03
CA LYS A 259 -5.39 13.81 22.22
C LYS A 259 -5.54 14.48 20.84
N HIS A 260 -4.51 15.15 20.34
CA HIS A 260 -4.52 15.70 18.99
C HIS A 260 -4.15 14.66 17.92
N ALA A 261 -3.59 13.50 18.34
CA ALA A 261 -3.34 12.36 17.46
C ALA A 261 -4.05 11.10 17.96
N VAL A 262 -4.48 10.26 17.03
CA VAL A 262 -5.04 8.94 17.34
C VAL A 262 -3.90 7.95 17.60
N VAL A 263 -4.03 7.11 18.63
CA VAL A 263 -3.05 6.05 18.94
C VAL A 263 -3.62 4.70 18.54
N LEU A 264 -2.89 3.96 17.69
CA LEU A 264 -3.23 2.57 17.36
C LEU A 264 -2.61 1.64 18.39
N ILE A 265 -3.43 0.92 19.15
CA ILE A 265 -2.99 0.03 20.23
C ILE A 265 -3.38 -1.41 19.93
N PRO A 266 -2.47 -2.41 20.07
CA PRO A 266 -2.75 -3.79 19.67
C PRO A 266 -3.75 -4.49 20.60
N GLY A 267 -4.58 -5.37 20.01
CA GLY A 267 -5.58 -6.14 20.72
C GLY A 267 -5.79 -7.53 20.11
N ASN A 268 -4.75 -8.35 19.98
CA ASN A 268 -4.80 -9.64 19.28
C ASN A 268 -5.54 -10.74 20.06
N THR A 269 -5.59 -10.67 21.39
CA THR A 269 -6.30 -11.62 22.25
C THR A 269 -7.21 -10.90 23.23
N SER A 270 -8.23 -11.57 23.77
CA SER A 270 -9.15 -11.01 24.77
C SER A 270 -8.40 -10.43 25.97
N LEU A 271 -7.34 -11.10 26.42
CA LEU A 271 -6.50 -10.61 27.53
C LEU A 271 -5.72 -9.34 27.14
N GLN A 272 -5.15 -9.33 25.93
CA GLN A 272 -4.43 -8.15 25.42
C GLN A 272 -5.37 -6.97 25.23
N ILE A 273 -6.56 -7.19 24.68
CA ILE A 273 -7.60 -6.17 24.54
C ILE A 273 -7.89 -5.52 25.90
N ARG A 274 -8.17 -6.31 26.95
CA ARG A 274 -8.42 -5.78 28.29
C ARG A 274 -7.24 -4.99 28.86
N ARG A 275 -6.00 -5.42 28.61
CA ARG A 275 -4.78 -4.68 29.00
C ARG A 275 -4.66 -3.36 28.24
N SER A 276 -4.92 -3.38 26.94
CA SER A 276 -4.91 -2.18 26.09
C SER A 276 -6.02 -1.19 26.49
N LEU A 277 -7.22 -1.69 26.82
CA LEU A 277 -8.30 -0.85 27.34
C LEU A 277 -7.91 -0.13 28.63
N ARG A 278 -7.23 -0.81 29.57
CA ARG A 278 -6.72 -0.18 30.81
C ARG A 278 -5.67 0.88 30.50
N LEU A 279 -4.77 0.61 29.55
CA LEU A 279 -3.73 1.57 29.15
C LEU A 279 -4.33 2.82 28.50
N ILE A 280 -5.36 2.64 27.65
CA ILE A 280 -6.12 3.74 27.03
C ILE A 280 -6.81 4.61 28.11
N GLU A 281 -7.42 3.98 29.11
CA GLU A 281 -8.09 4.67 30.22
C GLU A 281 -7.08 5.42 31.12
N GLU A 282 -5.98 4.76 31.47
CA GLU A 282 -4.91 5.32 32.31
C GLU A 282 -4.36 6.63 31.72
N TRP A 283 -4.12 6.65 30.42
CA TRP A 283 -3.55 7.80 29.71
C TRP A 283 -4.61 8.66 29.01
N LYS A 284 -5.89 8.30 29.11
CA LYS A 284 -7.02 8.99 28.46
C LYS A 284 -6.80 9.23 26.96
N LEU A 285 -6.26 8.25 26.24
CA LEU A 285 -5.88 8.38 24.84
C LEU A 285 -7.09 8.44 23.91
N SER A 286 -6.96 9.20 22.82
CA SER A 286 -7.77 9.00 21.63
C SER A 286 -7.23 7.79 20.88
N ALA A 287 -7.91 6.64 20.92
CA ALA A 287 -7.32 5.38 20.48
C ALA A 287 -8.22 4.56 19.56
N VAL A 288 -7.57 3.72 18.75
CA VAL A 288 -8.16 2.66 17.94
C VAL A 288 -7.45 1.36 18.31
N LEU A 289 -8.21 0.31 18.59
CA LEU A 289 -7.63 -1.03 18.78
C LEU A 289 -7.38 -1.69 17.43
N TYR A 290 -6.22 -2.31 17.22
CA TYR A 290 -5.95 -3.10 16.01
C TYR A 290 -5.62 -4.56 16.33
N GLY A 291 -5.82 -5.48 15.37
CA GLY A 291 -5.59 -6.90 15.55
C GLY A 291 -6.75 -7.66 16.20
N VAL A 292 -7.94 -7.04 16.25
CA VAL A 292 -9.07 -7.54 17.05
C VAL A 292 -9.73 -8.76 16.41
N GLN A 293 -9.10 -9.94 16.53
CA GLN A 293 -9.65 -11.22 16.09
C GLN A 293 -10.48 -11.95 17.16
N MET A 294 -10.33 -11.59 18.44
CA MET A 294 -11.14 -12.12 19.55
C MET A 294 -12.22 -11.13 20.02
N GLY A 295 -12.74 -10.30 19.10
CA GLY A 295 -13.79 -9.35 19.38
C GLY A 295 -15.09 -10.02 19.90
N TYR A 296 -15.35 -11.25 19.48
CA TYR A 296 -16.50 -12.03 19.93
C TYR A 296 -16.57 -12.25 21.46
N ASP A 297 -15.42 -12.21 22.15
CA ASP A 297 -15.36 -12.37 23.63
C ASP A 297 -15.54 -11.06 24.40
N VAL A 298 -15.23 -9.89 23.77
CA VAL A 298 -15.04 -8.63 24.47
C VAL A 298 -15.78 -7.45 23.82
N ALA A 299 -16.63 -7.72 22.82
CA ALA A 299 -17.37 -6.66 22.13
C ALA A 299 -18.15 -5.71 23.05
N PRO A 300 -18.84 -6.17 24.12
CA PRO A 300 -19.51 -5.26 25.06
C PRO A 300 -18.54 -4.33 25.82
N GLU A 301 -17.35 -4.84 26.16
CA GLU A 301 -16.34 -4.06 26.87
C GLU A 301 -15.76 -2.92 25.99
N ILE A 302 -15.59 -3.20 24.69
CA ILE A 302 -15.16 -2.23 23.69
C ILE A 302 -16.27 -1.21 23.42
N ALA A 303 -17.50 -1.68 23.24
CA ALA A 303 -18.68 -0.84 22.97
C ALA A 303 -18.92 0.17 24.10
N ALA A 304 -18.80 -0.26 25.37
CA ALA A 304 -18.97 0.61 26.54
C ALA A 304 -18.00 1.81 26.53
N ARG A 305 -16.86 1.68 25.84
CA ARG A 305 -15.84 2.73 25.70
C ARG A 305 -15.93 3.51 24.40
N LYS A 306 -16.86 3.13 23.53
CA LYS A 306 -17.07 3.74 22.19
C LYS A 306 -15.77 3.77 21.34
N LEU A 307 -14.89 2.79 21.51
CA LEU A 307 -13.63 2.73 20.78
C LEU A 307 -13.84 2.09 19.41
N PRO A 308 -13.35 2.70 18.34
CA PRO A 308 -13.27 2.04 17.03
C PRO A 308 -12.19 0.97 17.02
N VAL A 309 -12.34 -0.01 16.14
CA VAL A 309 -11.40 -1.13 16.04
C VAL A 309 -11.02 -1.45 14.60
N LEU A 310 -9.81 -1.99 14.41
CA LEU A 310 -9.34 -2.57 13.16
C LEU A 310 -9.26 -4.09 13.34
N VAL A 311 -10.02 -4.82 12.53
CA VAL A 311 -10.06 -6.29 12.56
C VAL A 311 -9.05 -6.84 11.57
N ASP A 312 -8.18 -7.70 12.06
CA ASP A 312 -7.17 -8.41 11.27
C ASP A 312 -7.84 -9.51 10.42
N LEU A 313 -7.64 -9.44 9.11
CA LEU A 313 -8.19 -10.42 8.16
C LEU A 313 -7.34 -11.67 7.99
N LYS A 314 -6.13 -11.72 8.55
CA LYS A 314 -5.31 -12.92 8.56
C LYS A 314 -5.82 -13.89 9.63
N TRP A 315 -6.91 -14.60 9.29
CA TRP A 315 -7.54 -15.54 10.20
C TRP A 315 -6.56 -16.65 10.63
N PRO A 316 -6.68 -17.14 11.88
CA PRO A 316 -5.85 -18.24 12.36
C PRO A 316 -6.22 -19.55 11.63
N GLU A 317 -5.25 -20.12 10.94
CA GLU A 317 -5.38 -21.38 10.21
C GLU A 317 -4.44 -22.45 10.79
N ALA A 318 -4.63 -23.70 10.38
CA ALA A 318 -3.65 -24.74 10.64
C ALA A 318 -2.40 -24.49 9.81
N GLU A 319 -1.23 -24.72 10.37
CA GLU A 319 0.00 -24.72 9.60
C GLU A 319 -0.05 -25.85 8.57
N LYS A 320 0.31 -25.56 7.31
CA LYS A 320 0.21 -26.52 6.20
C LYS A 320 1.06 -27.78 6.43
N ASP A 321 2.19 -27.61 7.14
CA ASP A 321 3.16 -28.67 7.42
C ASP A 321 3.09 -29.14 8.89
N SER A 322 1.96 -28.88 9.59
CA SER A 322 1.78 -29.38 10.95
C SER A 322 1.68 -30.90 10.95
N ASP A 323 2.33 -31.53 11.93
CA ASP A 323 2.24 -32.96 12.16
C ASP A 323 0.76 -33.41 12.18
N PRO A 324 0.34 -34.34 11.30
CA PRO A 324 -1.04 -34.83 11.25
C PRO A 324 -1.52 -35.45 12.56
N GLU A 325 -0.60 -35.96 13.38
CA GLU A 325 -0.89 -36.55 14.69
C GLU A 325 -0.93 -35.51 15.82
N ALA A 326 -0.47 -34.27 15.57
CA ALA A 326 -0.53 -33.22 16.56
C ALA A 326 -1.98 -32.80 16.82
N THR A 327 -2.41 -32.95 18.07
CA THR A 327 -3.76 -32.55 18.51
C THR A 327 -3.73 -31.08 18.99
N PRO A 328 -4.27 -30.11 18.23
CA PRO A 328 -4.35 -28.72 18.68
C PRO A 328 -5.16 -28.59 19.97
N SER A 329 -4.77 -27.65 20.82
CA SER A 329 -5.54 -27.37 22.04
C SER A 329 -6.97 -26.92 21.71
N LEU A 330 -7.94 -27.23 22.59
CA LEU A 330 -9.34 -26.77 22.44
C LEU A 330 -9.41 -25.22 22.29
N ARG A 331 -8.51 -24.49 22.95
CA ARG A 331 -8.39 -23.04 22.82
C ARG A 331 -8.02 -22.63 21.39
N THR A 332 -7.07 -23.32 20.79
CA THR A 332 -6.64 -23.07 19.39
C THR A 332 -7.78 -23.35 18.41
N LEU A 333 -8.47 -24.48 18.58
CA LEU A 333 -9.61 -24.86 17.74
C LEU A 333 -10.76 -23.85 17.85
N ARG A 334 -11.12 -23.45 19.07
CA ARG A 334 -12.13 -22.42 19.31
C ARG A 334 -11.73 -21.07 18.71
N PHE A 335 -10.47 -20.71 18.77
CA PHE A 335 -9.99 -19.46 18.18
C PHE A 335 -10.11 -19.50 16.65
N ARG A 336 -9.69 -20.60 16.01
CA ARG A 336 -9.81 -20.77 14.56
C ARG A 336 -11.27 -20.73 14.08
N ASP A 337 -12.15 -21.40 14.82
CA ASP A 337 -13.57 -21.46 14.50
C ASP A 337 -14.28 -20.10 14.68
N ARG A 338 -13.99 -19.38 15.78
CA ARG A 338 -14.74 -18.19 16.18
C ARG A 338 -14.17 -16.86 15.70
N ALA A 339 -12.88 -16.79 15.34
CA ALA A 339 -12.26 -15.54 14.93
C ALA A 339 -13.02 -14.84 13.79
N PRO A 340 -13.48 -15.52 12.71
CA PRO A 340 -14.24 -14.88 11.65
C PRO A 340 -15.59 -14.29 12.08
N SER A 341 -16.16 -14.73 13.22
CA SER A 341 -17.42 -14.18 13.74
C SER A 341 -17.23 -12.88 14.54
N SER A 342 -15.99 -12.48 14.84
CA SER A 342 -15.70 -11.24 15.59
C SER A 342 -16.31 -9.99 14.98
N PRO A 343 -16.22 -9.73 13.66
CA PRO A 343 -16.85 -8.54 13.05
C PRO A 343 -18.38 -8.49 13.25
N ALA A 344 -19.05 -9.64 13.15
CA ALA A 344 -20.49 -9.72 13.39
C ALA A 344 -20.85 -9.40 14.86
N ALA A 345 -20.06 -9.91 15.82
CA ALA A 345 -20.23 -9.63 17.24
C ALA A 345 -19.97 -8.15 17.57
N LEU A 346 -18.93 -7.55 16.99
CA LEU A 346 -18.62 -6.12 17.12
C LEU A 346 -19.73 -5.24 16.56
N GLY A 347 -20.21 -5.54 15.34
CA GLY A 347 -21.31 -4.82 14.70
C GLY A 347 -22.61 -4.91 15.52
N LYS A 348 -22.96 -6.11 16.04
CA LYS A 348 -24.11 -6.31 16.92
C LYS A 348 -24.02 -5.51 18.23
N ALA A 349 -22.82 -5.31 18.74
CA ALA A 349 -22.57 -4.49 19.93
C ALA A 349 -22.49 -2.98 19.62
N GLY A 350 -22.65 -2.55 18.37
CA GLY A 350 -22.58 -1.14 17.95
C GLY A 350 -21.15 -0.58 17.90
N VAL A 351 -20.14 -1.44 17.86
CA VAL A 351 -18.74 -1.01 17.72
C VAL A 351 -18.47 -0.64 16.27
N LYS A 352 -17.91 0.55 16.01
CA LYS A 352 -17.41 0.93 14.70
C LYS A 352 -16.14 0.15 14.41
N PHE A 353 -16.11 -0.55 13.28
CA PHE A 353 -14.93 -1.33 12.91
C PHE A 353 -14.58 -1.15 11.43
N ALA A 354 -13.31 -1.39 11.11
CA ALA A 354 -12.80 -1.50 9.76
C ALA A 354 -11.93 -2.75 9.64
N PHE A 355 -11.71 -3.21 8.43
CA PHE A 355 -10.80 -4.31 8.14
C PHE A 355 -9.41 -3.80 7.76
N TYR A 356 -8.40 -4.61 8.03
CA TYR A 356 -7.07 -4.42 7.49
C TYR A 356 -6.41 -5.77 7.13
N SER A 357 -5.43 -5.71 6.23
CA SER A 357 -4.81 -6.91 5.64
C SER A 357 -4.10 -7.83 6.64
N GLY A 358 -3.59 -7.29 7.76
CA GLY A 358 -3.01 -8.09 8.86
C GLY A 358 -1.81 -8.95 8.49
N GLY A 359 -1.07 -8.57 7.44
CA GLY A 359 0.07 -9.35 6.94
C GLY A 359 -0.33 -10.41 5.90
N ILE A 360 -1.54 -10.33 5.33
CA ILE A 360 -1.86 -10.98 4.05
C ILE A 360 -0.99 -10.30 2.98
N THR A 361 -0.13 -11.07 2.32
CA THR A 361 0.79 -10.57 1.30
C THR A 361 0.20 -10.59 -0.10
N ALA A 362 -0.81 -11.43 -0.34
CA ALA A 362 -1.51 -11.55 -1.61
C ALA A 362 -2.89 -10.86 -1.50
N PRO A 363 -3.08 -9.65 -2.05
CA PRO A 363 -4.32 -8.87 -1.86
C PRO A 363 -5.58 -9.56 -2.41
N LYS A 364 -5.43 -10.47 -3.37
CA LYS A 364 -6.52 -11.33 -3.86
C LYS A 364 -7.14 -12.23 -2.77
N GLU A 365 -6.46 -12.45 -1.64
CA GLU A 365 -6.94 -13.25 -0.51
C GLU A 365 -7.76 -12.43 0.49
N ILE A 366 -7.73 -11.09 0.38
CA ILE A 366 -8.43 -10.21 1.33
C ILE A 366 -9.95 -10.36 1.21
N LEU A 367 -10.53 -10.27 0.02
CA LEU A 367 -11.98 -10.43 -0.17
C LEU A 367 -12.47 -11.83 0.22
N PRO A 368 -11.78 -12.94 -0.09
CA PRO A 368 -12.06 -14.25 0.48
C PRO A 368 -12.03 -14.31 2.00
N ALA A 369 -11.08 -13.61 2.64
CA ALA A 369 -11.01 -13.51 4.10
C ALA A 369 -12.22 -12.75 4.69
N VAL A 370 -12.65 -11.66 4.04
CA VAL A 370 -13.89 -10.95 4.40
C VAL A 370 -15.11 -11.84 4.21
N LYS A 371 -15.14 -12.64 3.14
CA LYS A 371 -16.24 -13.59 2.90
C LYS A 371 -16.38 -14.61 4.03
N LYS A 372 -15.29 -15.08 4.64
CA LYS A 372 -15.35 -15.92 5.86
C LYS A 372 -16.11 -15.23 7.01
N SER A 373 -15.99 -13.91 7.16
CA SER A 373 -16.77 -13.15 8.16
C SER A 373 -18.23 -13.04 7.79
N ILE A 374 -18.56 -12.88 6.51
CA ILE A 374 -19.94 -12.87 6.03
C ILE A 374 -20.58 -14.24 6.29
N ASP A 375 -19.88 -15.32 5.98
CA ASP A 375 -20.35 -16.69 6.24
C ASP A 375 -20.49 -16.98 7.75
N ALA A 376 -19.73 -16.26 8.60
CA ALA A 376 -19.83 -16.31 10.05
C ALA A 376 -20.86 -15.33 10.65
N GLY A 377 -21.72 -14.72 9.81
CA GLY A 377 -22.89 -13.93 10.26
C GLY A 377 -22.76 -12.41 10.14
N LEU A 378 -21.72 -11.89 9.49
CA LEU A 378 -21.65 -10.46 9.17
C LEU A 378 -22.51 -10.16 7.92
N SER A 379 -23.29 -9.07 7.94
CA SER A 379 -24.00 -8.65 6.72
C SER A 379 -23.05 -8.17 5.63
N PRO A 380 -23.34 -8.43 4.34
CA PRO A 380 -22.53 -7.92 3.22
C PRO A 380 -22.37 -6.39 3.23
N ASP A 381 -23.43 -5.66 3.59
CA ASP A 381 -23.39 -4.19 3.68
C ASP A 381 -22.42 -3.71 4.78
N ALA A 382 -22.42 -4.36 5.95
CA ALA A 382 -21.48 -4.05 7.02
C ALA A 382 -20.04 -4.42 6.63
N ALA A 383 -19.85 -5.50 5.89
CA ALA A 383 -18.55 -5.90 5.37
C ALA A 383 -18.01 -4.88 4.36
N LEU A 384 -18.85 -4.44 3.42
CA LEU A 384 -18.47 -3.39 2.45
C LEU A 384 -18.18 -2.08 3.15
N ARG A 385 -19.03 -1.66 4.11
CA ARG A 385 -18.80 -0.46 4.90
C ARG A 385 -17.47 -0.52 5.66
N ALA A 386 -17.10 -1.67 6.20
CA ALA A 386 -15.85 -1.88 6.93
C ALA A 386 -14.60 -1.84 6.02
N LEU A 387 -14.77 -2.01 4.71
CA LEU A 387 -13.71 -1.87 3.70
C LEU A 387 -13.69 -0.47 3.03
N THR A 388 -14.64 0.41 3.32
CA THR A 388 -14.81 1.68 2.59
C THR A 388 -15.02 2.85 3.54
N LEU A 389 -16.26 3.10 3.95
CA LEU A 389 -16.64 4.29 4.72
C LEU A 389 -16.17 4.23 6.17
N SER A 390 -16.17 3.06 6.83
CA SER A 390 -15.73 2.95 8.22
C SER A 390 -14.26 3.34 8.43
N PRO A 391 -13.28 2.83 7.64
CA PRO A 391 -11.90 3.30 7.77
C PRO A 391 -11.76 4.79 7.44
N ALA A 392 -12.49 5.32 6.45
CA ALA A 392 -12.49 6.74 6.14
C ALA A 392 -12.98 7.59 7.32
N GLU A 393 -14.03 7.15 8.02
CA GLU A 393 -14.53 7.81 9.23
C GLU A 393 -13.54 7.72 10.40
N ILE A 394 -12.91 6.55 10.62
CA ILE A 394 -11.96 6.32 11.72
C ILE A 394 -10.75 7.24 11.59
N PHE A 395 -10.25 7.44 10.35
CA PHE A 395 -9.06 8.26 10.10
C PHE A 395 -9.37 9.69 9.63
N GLY A 396 -10.66 10.07 9.63
CA GLY A 396 -11.10 11.45 9.39
C GLY A 396 -10.91 11.92 7.96
N VAL A 397 -11.17 11.05 6.98
CA VAL A 397 -11.18 11.35 5.53
C VAL A 397 -12.52 11.04 4.87
N ALA A 398 -13.59 10.82 5.65
CA ALA A 398 -14.91 10.46 5.14
C ALA A 398 -15.58 11.56 4.30
N GLU A 399 -15.18 12.81 4.47
CA GLU A 399 -15.67 13.93 3.64
C GLU A 399 -15.22 13.79 2.17
N THR A 400 -14.10 13.11 1.93
CA THR A 400 -13.50 12.98 0.59
C THR A 400 -13.48 11.56 0.05
N LEU A 401 -13.48 10.54 0.91
CA LEU A 401 -13.31 9.12 0.54
C LEU A 401 -14.40 8.21 1.15
N GLY A 402 -14.45 6.97 0.73
CA GLY A 402 -15.20 5.88 1.35
C GLY A 402 -16.64 5.71 0.91
N SER A 403 -17.20 6.59 0.08
CA SER A 403 -18.53 6.47 -0.52
C SER A 403 -18.60 7.13 -1.90
N ILE A 404 -19.62 6.78 -2.69
CA ILE A 404 -19.85 7.40 -4.01
C ILE A 404 -20.86 8.52 -3.86
N GLU A 405 -20.36 9.75 -3.76
CA GLU A 405 -21.17 10.96 -3.61
C GLU A 405 -20.56 12.09 -4.44
N ASN A 406 -21.42 13.02 -4.88
CA ASN A 406 -20.97 14.21 -5.62
C ASN A 406 -19.97 15.01 -4.77
N GLY A 407 -18.86 15.40 -5.38
CA GLY A 407 -17.81 16.20 -4.76
C GLY A 407 -16.72 15.39 -4.07
N LYS A 408 -16.88 14.08 -3.88
CA LYS A 408 -15.83 13.21 -3.35
C LYS A 408 -14.81 12.83 -4.42
N VAL A 409 -13.63 12.44 -3.97
CA VAL A 409 -12.57 11.92 -4.82
C VAL A 409 -13.05 10.66 -5.55
N ALA A 410 -12.76 10.59 -6.83
CA ALA A 410 -13.18 9.45 -7.65
C ALA A 410 -12.26 8.24 -7.45
N ASN A 411 -12.33 7.67 -6.26
CA ASN A 411 -11.78 6.38 -5.91
C ASN A 411 -12.88 5.33 -6.04
N LEU A 412 -12.85 4.57 -7.16
CA LEU A 412 -13.93 3.65 -7.53
C LEU A 412 -13.37 2.29 -7.95
N VAL A 413 -14.15 1.26 -7.68
CA VAL A 413 -13.90 -0.11 -8.15
C VAL A 413 -15.08 -0.57 -9.00
N VAL A 414 -14.78 -1.00 -10.22
CA VAL A 414 -15.76 -1.51 -11.18
C VAL A 414 -15.56 -3.01 -11.34
N THR A 415 -16.61 -3.78 -11.06
CA THR A 415 -16.60 -5.25 -11.10
C THR A 415 -17.64 -5.79 -12.06
N ASP A 416 -17.48 -7.05 -12.48
CA ASP A 416 -18.45 -7.77 -13.34
C ASP A 416 -19.50 -8.55 -12.53
N GLY A 417 -19.67 -8.24 -11.25
CA GLY A 417 -20.64 -8.91 -10.36
C GLY A 417 -20.58 -8.36 -8.94
N ASP A 418 -21.14 -9.11 -8.00
CA ASP A 418 -21.07 -8.78 -6.57
C ASP A 418 -19.64 -8.89 -6.04
N LEU A 419 -19.18 -7.90 -5.26
CA LEU A 419 -17.81 -7.81 -4.77
C LEU A 419 -17.37 -9.06 -3.96
N PHE A 420 -18.29 -9.69 -3.26
CA PHE A 420 -18.02 -10.85 -2.39
C PHE A 420 -18.28 -12.20 -3.06
N ASP A 421 -18.70 -12.22 -4.33
CA ASP A 421 -18.79 -13.46 -5.09
C ASP A 421 -17.39 -13.87 -5.57
N LYS A 422 -17.04 -15.14 -5.33
CA LYS A 422 -15.73 -15.72 -5.71
C LYS A 422 -15.43 -15.63 -7.22
N LYS A 423 -16.48 -15.55 -8.06
CA LYS A 423 -16.32 -15.48 -9.53
C LYS A 423 -16.14 -14.06 -10.03
N THR A 424 -16.47 -13.07 -9.23
CA THR A 424 -16.41 -11.66 -9.61
C THR A 424 -14.96 -11.21 -9.80
N LYS A 425 -14.76 -10.41 -10.84
CA LYS A 425 -13.46 -9.84 -11.19
C LYS A 425 -13.53 -8.32 -11.17
N VAL A 426 -12.50 -7.71 -10.64
CA VAL A 426 -12.27 -6.28 -10.79
C VAL A 426 -11.85 -6.02 -12.23
N LYS A 427 -12.54 -5.11 -12.93
CA LYS A 427 -12.28 -4.75 -14.33
C LYS A 427 -11.55 -3.41 -14.45
N ILE A 428 -12.00 -2.41 -13.70
CA ILE A 428 -11.45 -1.07 -13.74
C ILE A 428 -11.37 -0.55 -12.31
N VAL A 429 -10.28 0.13 -12.02
CA VAL A 429 -10.11 0.87 -10.76
C VAL A 429 -9.84 2.34 -11.12
N PHE A 430 -10.51 3.25 -10.44
CA PHE A 430 -10.18 4.66 -10.48
C PHE A 430 -9.52 5.06 -9.16
N VAL A 431 -8.39 5.73 -9.23
CA VAL A 431 -7.70 6.32 -8.08
C VAL A 431 -7.45 7.78 -8.41
N ASP A 432 -7.98 8.67 -7.59
CA ASP A 432 -7.93 10.12 -7.83
C ASP A 432 -8.41 10.49 -9.27
N GLY A 433 -9.45 9.77 -9.73
CA GLY A 433 -10.03 9.92 -11.07
C GLY A 433 -9.19 9.39 -12.23
N ARG A 434 -8.00 8.87 -11.98
CA ARG A 434 -7.17 8.18 -12.99
C ARG A 434 -7.68 6.77 -13.20
N LYS A 435 -7.91 6.38 -14.44
CA LYS A 435 -8.42 5.06 -14.80
C LYS A 435 -7.27 4.04 -14.90
N TYR A 436 -7.41 2.93 -14.21
CA TYR A 436 -6.52 1.77 -14.28
C TYR A 436 -7.33 0.55 -14.74
N GLU A 437 -6.97 -0.04 -15.85
CA GLU A 437 -7.59 -1.28 -16.34
C GLU A 437 -6.90 -2.48 -15.71
N VAL A 438 -7.68 -3.33 -15.07
CA VAL A 438 -7.16 -4.58 -14.51
C VAL A 438 -7.12 -5.62 -15.63
N ARG A 439 -5.93 -5.88 -16.15
CA ARG A 439 -5.71 -6.91 -17.15
C ARG A 439 -5.70 -8.28 -16.48
N GLU A 440 -6.55 -9.16 -16.94
CA GLU A 440 -6.44 -10.57 -16.56
C GLU A 440 -5.17 -11.15 -17.17
N THR A 441 -4.23 -11.50 -16.33
CA THR A 441 -3.19 -12.45 -16.74
C THR A 441 -3.90 -13.79 -16.88
N LEU A 442 -4.22 -14.18 -18.10
CA LEU A 442 -4.73 -15.53 -18.39
C LEU A 442 -3.65 -16.51 -17.92
N ARG A 443 -3.83 -17.07 -16.72
CA ARG A 443 -3.01 -18.19 -16.25
C ARG A 443 -3.65 -19.46 -16.81
N PRO A 444 -3.01 -20.15 -17.72
CA PRO A 444 -3.40 -21.52 -18.02
C PRO A 444 -3.29 -22.34 -16.72
N ASN A 445 -4.23 -23.21 -16.47
CA ASN A 445 -4.37 -23.91 -15.17
C ASN A 445 -3.62 -25.24 -15.13
N GLU A 446 -2.54 -25.38 -15.89
CA GLU A 446 -1.73 -26.58 -15.94
C GLU A 446 -0.52 -26.46 -14.99
N PRO A 447 -0.19 -27.51 -14.23
CA PRO A 447 0.98 -27.47 -13.36
C PRO A 447 2.26 -27.23 -14.17
N PRO A 448 3.23 -26.47 -13.64
CA PRO A 448 4.51 -26.25 -14.30
C PRO A 448 5.23 -27.56 -14.62
N LYS A 449 5.77 -27.71 -15.84
CA LYS A 449 6.58 -28.88 -16.24
C LYS A 449 8.03 -28.81 -15.77
N GLY A 450 8.46 -27.69 -15.23
CA GLY A 450 9.83 -27.48 -14.79
C GLY A 450 9.97 -26.26 -13.91
N ASP A 451 11.17 -26.02 -13.39
CA ASP A 451 11.49 -24.90 -12.51
C ASP A 451 12.20 -23.78 -13.29
N LEU A 452 11.53 -22.63 -13.39
CA LEU A 452 12.07 -21.43 -14.03
C LEU A 452 12.94 -20.58 -13.09
N SER A 453 13.09 -20.96 -11.81
CA SER A 453 13.89 -20.22 -10.83
C SER A 453 15.37 -20.16 -11.21
N GLY A 454 16.02 -19.05 -10.91
CA GLY A 454 17.45 -18.81 -11.08
C GLY A 454 17.77 -17.67 -12.03
N LYS A 455 19.07 -17.50 -12.31
CA LYS A 455 19.57 -16.43 -13.17
C LYS A 455 19.57 -16.87 -14.63
N TRP A 456 18.95 -16.06 -15.47
CA TRP A 456 18.83 -16.26 -16.90
C TRP A 456 19.52 -15.11 -17.64
N LYS A 457 20.35 -15.42 -18.62
CA LYS A 457 20.91 -14.43 -19.55
C LYS A 457 19.98 -14.35 -20.76
N LEU A 458 19.34 -13.19 -20.94
CA LEU A 458 18.42 -12.89 -22.03
C LEU A 458 19.18 -12.15 -23.14
N SER A 459 18.91 -12.50 -24.40
CA SER A 459 19.45 -11.82 -25.57
C SER A 459 18.31 -11.51 -26.54
N PHE A 460 18.24 -10.26 -27.00
CA PHE A 460 17.21 -9.76 -27.91
C PHE A 460 17.76 -8.66 -28.82
N THR A 461 17.13 -8.48 -29.97
CA THR A 461 17.55 -7.48 -30.96
C THR A 461 16.52 -6.35 -31.01
N THR A 462 16.96 -5.15 -30.65
CA THR A 462 16.18 -3.91 -30.77
C THR A 462 16.53 -3.18 -32.07
N PRO A 463 15.76 -2.18 -32.49
CA PRO A 463 16.13 -1.31 -33.62
C PRO A 463 17.51 -0.61 -33.45
N GLN A 464 18.01 -0.55 -32.21
CA GLN A 464 19.31 0.07 -31.86
C GLN A 464 20.46 -0.93 -31.81
N GLY A 465 20.19 -2.24 -31.94
CA GLY A 465 21.20 -3.29 -31.94
C GLY A 465 20.83 -4.49 -31.05
N GLN A 466 21.81 -5.36 -30.87
CA GLN A 466 21.67 -6.52 -29.99
C GLN A 466 21.88 -6.10 -28.53
N GLU A 467 20.96 -6.45 -27.66
CA GLU A 467 20.96 -6.14 -26.25
C GLU A 467 20.89 -7.40 -25.39
N GLU A 468 21.43 -7.30 -24.18
CA GLU A 468 21.44 -8.37 -23.20
C GLU A 468 20.77 -7.88 -21.89
N ALA A 469 20.10 -8.78 -21.21
CA ALA A 469 19.57 -8.56 -19.87
C ALA A 469 19.75 -9.80 -19.00
N THR A 470 19.78 -9.61 -17.70
CA THR A 470 19.81 -10.71 -16.73
C THR A 470 18.47 -10.74 -15.99
N ALA A 471 17.75 -11.86 -16.08
CA ALA A 471 16.56 -12.11 -15.28
C ALA A 471 16.92 -13.03 -14.09
N ASP A 472 16.66 -12.57 -12.87
CA ASP A 472 16.78 -13.36 -11.64
C ASP A 472 15.37 -13.70 -11.17
N LEU A 473 14.94 -14.93 -11.41
CA LEU A 473 13.57 -15.37 -11.24
C LEU A 473 13.43 -16.37 -10.10
N THR A 474 12.32 -16.31 -9.38
CA THR A 474 11.93 -17.26 -8.33
C THR A 474 10.51 -17.74 -8.61
N MET A 475 10.35 -19.05 -8.81
CA MET A 475 9.06 -19.69 -9.03
C MET A 475 8.55 -20.31 -7.73
N GLN A 476 7.29 -20.05 -7.41
CA GLN A 476 6.58 -20.68 -6.30
C GLN A 476 5.96 -22.02 -6.75
N PRO A 477 5.63 -22.94 -5.82
CA PRO A 477 5.01 -24.22 -6.18
C PRO A 477 3.66 -24.10 -6.93
N ASP A 478 2.97 -22.98 -6.79
CA ASP A 478 1.71 -22.67 -7.48
C ASP A 478 1.92 -22.09 -8.89
N GLY A 479 3.17 -22.05 -9.37
CA GLY A 479 3.55 -21.46 -10.64
C GLY A 479 3.63 -19.94 -10.65
N THR A 480 3.48 -19.26 -9.51
CA THR A 480 3.71 -17.82 -9.43
C THR A 480 5.19 -17.51 -9.63
N LEU A 481 5.49 -16.53 -10.48
CA LEU A 481 6.84 -16.11 -10.80
C LEU A 481 7.10 -14.70 -10.26
N THR A 482 8.18 -14.55 -9.51
CA THR A 482 8.68 -13.29 -8.95
C THR A 482 10.15 -13.11 -9.31
N GLY A 483 10.71 -11.92 -9.11
CA GLY A 483 12.13 -11.66 -9.39
C GLY A 483 12.40 -10.27 -9.92
N SER A 484 13.48 -10.14 -10.69
CA SER A 484 13.88 -8.89 -11.33
C SER A 484 14.56 -9.13 -12.68
N VAL A 485 14.50 -8.15 -13.56
CA VAL A 485 15.26 -8.11 -14.80
C VAL A 485 16.14 -6.88 -14.79
N THR A 486 17.44 -7.07 -15.02
CA THR A 486 18.45 -6.02 -15.07
C THR A 486 19.09 -5.96 -16.46
N SER A 487 19.12 -4.77 -17.04
CA SER A 487 19.81 -4.46 -18.29
C SER A 487 20.62 -3.18 -18.13
N ASP A 488 21.35 -2.78 -19.15
CA ASP A 488 22.10 -1.51 -19.18
C ASP A 488 21.19 -0.27 -19.06
N ARG A 489 19.88 -0.46 -19.33
CA ARG A 489 18.87 0.61 -19.25
C ARG A 489 18.20 0.73 -17.88
N GLY A 490 18.45 -0.20 -16.97
CA GLY A 490 17.89 -0.20 -15.62
C GLY A 490 17.46 -1.57 -15.12
N THR A 491 16.88 -1.59 -13.92
CA THR A 491 16.35 -2.79 -13.28
C THR A 491 14.86 -2.64 -13.07
N GLY A 492 14.08 -3.64 -13.51
CA GLY A 492 12.65 -3.75 -13.25
C GLY A 492 12.33 -4.97 -12.39
N SER A 493 11.47 -4.81 -11.38
CA SER A 493 10.97 -5.93 -10.57
C SER A 493 9.77 -6.58 -11.24
N VAL A 494 9.68 -7.92 -11.16
CA VAL A 494 8.53 -8.68 -11.64
C VAL A 494 7.36 -8.47 -10.68
N PHE A 495 6.33 -7.79 -11.12
CA PHE A 495 5.11 -7.54 -10.32
C PHE A 495 3.94 -8.45 -10.70
N SER A 496 3.98 -9.08 -11.87
CA SER A 496 3.01 -10.09 -12.28
C SER A 496 3.73 -11.16 -13.09
N GLY A 497 3.75 -12.41 -12.59
CA GLY A 497 4.41 -13.50 -13.28
C GLY A 497 3.75 -14.85 -12.99
N TRP A 498 3.73 -15.73 -14.00
CA TRP A 498 3.22 -17.08 -13.87
C TRP A 498 3.94 -18.05 -14.83
N VAL A 499 3.95 -19.31 -14.41
CA VAL A 499 4.39 -20.46 -15.21
C VAL A 499 3.27 -21.50 -15.25
N SER A 500 2.96 -22.02 -16.41
CA SER A 500 1.98 -23.09 -16.61
C SER A 500 2.46 -24.02 -17.73
N ASN A 501 2.56 -25.30 -17.44
CA ASN A 501 3.18 -26.28 -18.33
C ASN A 501 4.63 -25.86 -18.68
N ASP A 502 4.94 -25.63 -19.95
CA ASP A 502 6.20 -25.11 -20.50
C ASP A 502 6.11 -23.60 -20.85
N LYS A 503 4.97 -22.95 -20.55
CA LYS A 503 4.73 -21.54 -20.88
C LYS A 503 4.93 -20.65 -19.67
N PHE A 504 5.43 -19.45 -19.91
CA PHE A 504 5.53 -18.42 -18.89
C PHE A 504 5.09 -17.05 -19.40
N SER A 505 4.70 -16.22 -18.50
CA SER A 505 4.55 -14.77 -18.72
C SER A 505 4.94 -14.04 -17.45
N PHE A 506 5.65 -12.92 -17.59
CA PHE A 506 5.87 -11.99 -16.48
C PHE A 506 5.97 -10.56 -16.98
N THR A 507 5.60 -9.63 -16.13
CA THR A 507 5.60 -8.19 -16.42
C THR A 507 6.53 -7.49 -15.45
N ILE A 508 7.34 -6.58 -15.97
CA ILE A 508 8.18 -5.67 -15.18
C ILE A 508 7.82 -4.24 -15.55
N ASN A 509 8.03 -3.32 -14.61
CA ASN A 509 7.99 -1.89 -14.91
C ASN A 509 9.42 -1.37 -15.02
N ILE A 510 9.76 -0.70 -16.10
CA ILE A 510 11.07 -0.07 -16.33
C ILE A 510 10.86 1.42 -16.59
N SER A 511 11.69 2.24 -15.96
CA SER A 511 11.79 3.66 -16.26
C SER A 511 12.97 3.90 -17.20
N ILE A 512 12.69 4.36 -18.42
CA ILE A 512 13.70 4.70 -19.43
C ILE A 512 13.57 6.18 -19.74
N GLU A 513 14.64 6.96 -19.51
CA GLU A 513 14.71 8.40 -19.84
C GLU A 513 13.53 9.24 -19.31
N GLY A 514 13.02 8.89 -18.11
CA GLY A 514 11.92 9.64 -17.47
C GLY A 514 10.51 9.20 -17.89
N SER A 515 10.38 8.21 -18.78
CA SER A 515 9.11 7.56 -19.10
C SER A 515 9.09 6.16 -18.50
N SER A 516 8.12 5.85 -17.64
CA SER A 516 7.92 4.50 -17.12
C SER A 516 6.90 3.75 -17.98
N GLY A 517 7.19 2.47 -18.23
CA GLY A 517 6.32 1.62 -19.03
C GLY A 517 6.42 0.15 -18.62
N ASP A 518 5.31 -0.56 -18.85
CA ASP A 518 5.26 -2.00 -18.61
C ASP A 518 5.90 -2.75 -19.76
N VAL A 519 6.75 -3.70 -19.42
CA VAL A 519 7.40 -4.63 -20.36
C VAL A 519 6.92 -6.03 -20.03
N VAL A 520 6.22 -6.66 -20.97
CA VAL A 520 5.65 -7.99 -20.81
C VAL A 520 6.51 -9.02 -21.55
N PHE A 521 7.00 -10.00 -20.82
CA PHE A 521 7.71 -11.17 -21.34
C PHE A 521 6.75 -12.35 -21.43
N THR A 522 6.67 -12.97 -22.60
CA THR A 522 5.88 -14.19 -22.80
C THR A 522 6.69 -15.20 -23.59
N GLY A 523 6.58 -16.47 -23.24
CA GLY A 523 7.36 -17.48 -23.96
C GLY A 523 7.18 -18.90 -23.46
N THR A 524 8.09 -19.75 -23.91
CA THR A 524 8.23 -21.15 -23.48
C THR A 524 9.63 -21.40 -22.98
N PHE A 525 9.77 -22.38 -22.10
CA PHE A 525 11.06 -22.81 -21.58
C PHE A 525 11.18 -24.33 -21.59
N GLU A 526 12.41 -24.80 -21.75
CA GLU A 526 12.78 -26.20 -21.68
C GLU A 526 14.18 -26.34 -21.07
N GLY A 527 14.26 -26.97 -19.90
CA GLY A 527 15.52 -27.15 -19.17
C GLY A 527 16.24 -25.83 -18.87
N THR A 528 17.34 -25.57 -19.55
CA THR A 528 18.20 -24.38 -19.37
C THR A 528 18.01 -23.34 -20.48
N SER A 529 17.04 -23.49 -21.34
CA SER A 529 16.74 -22.56 -22.43
C SER A 529 15.33 -22.01 -22.34
N MET A 530 15.14 -20.74 -22.71
CA MET A 530 13.84 -20.11 -22.89
C MET A 530 13.82 -19.30 -24.18
N LYS A 531 12.63 -19.14 -24.75
CA LYS A 531 12.40 -18.29 -25.92
C LYS A 531 11.03 -17.65 -25.85
N GLY A 532 10.89 -16.46 -26.39
CA GLY A 532 9.62 -15.77 -26.37
C GLY A 532 9.67 -14.38 -26.98
N SER A 533 8.69 -13.57 -26.62
CA SER A 533 8.57 -12.20 -27.07
C SER A 533 8.49 -11.22 -25.90
N ILE A 534 9.05 -10.04 -26.10
CA ILE A 534 9.00 -8.89 -25.23
C ILE A 534 8.05 -7.87 -25.87
N GLN A 535 6.99 -7.51 -25.18
CA GLN A 535 6.10 -6.43 -25.59
C GLN A 535 6.40 -5.20 -24.74
N ALA A 536 6.85 -4.12 -25.39
CA ALA A 536 7.19 -2.85 -24.75
C ALA A 536 6.81 -1.69 -25.67
N MET A 537 6.12 -0.68 -25.17
CA MET A 537 5.79 0.57 -25.90
C MET A 537 5.22 0.35 -27.31
N GLY A 538 4.41 -0.71 -27.53
CA GLY A 538 3.84 -1.05 -28.82
C GLY A 538 4.75 -1.87 -29.77
N TYR A 539 5.97 -2.16 -29.36
CA TYR A 539 6.90 -3.06 -30.08
C TYR A 539 6.80 -4.48 -29.56
N ASN A 540 6.96 -5.45 -30.48
CA ASN A 540 7.08 -6.86 -30.14
C ASN A 540 8.46 -7.35 -30.59
N ILE A 541 9.31 -7.74 -29.64
CA ILE A 541 10.71 -8.09 -29.85
C ILE A 541 10.91 -9.55 -29.44
N GLU A 542 11.45 -10.40 -30.30
CA GLU A 542 11.78 -11.77 -29.94
C GLU A 542 13.04 -11.83 -29.07
N PHE A 543 13.04 -12.74 -28.11
CA PHE A 543 14.20 -12.97 -27.25
C PHE A 543 14.48 -14.46 -27.06
N THR A 544 15.72 -14.75 -26.71
CA THR A 544 16.18 -16.05 -26.22
C THR A 544 16.86 -15.89 -24.88
N GLY A 545 16.74 -16.89 -24.02
CA GLY A 545 17.38 -16.89 -22.71
C GLY A 545 18.07 -18.21 -22.41
N THR A 546 19.18 -18.15 -21.72
CA THR A 546 19.94 -19.32 -21.27
C THR A 546 20.28 -19.22 -19.79
N LYS A 547 20.16 -20.36 -19.10
CA LYS A 547 20.56 -20.49 -17.70
C LYS A 547 21.99 -21.03 -17.65
N PRO A 548 22.96 -20.31 -17.02
CA PRO A 548 24.32 -20.81 -16.93
C PRO A 548 24.34 -22.13 -16.15
N THR A 549 24.87 -23.18 -16.77
CA THR A 549 25.05 -24.47 -16.14
C THR A 549 26.15 -24.35 -15.09
N ARG A 550 25.88 -24.67 -13.82
CA ARG A 550 26.92 -24.84 -12.82
C ARG A 550 27.86 -25.95 -13.29
N MET A 551 29.06 -25.62 -13.71
CA MET A 551 30.12 -26.62 -13.84
C MET A 551 30.30 -27.27 -12.47
N ALA A 552 30.07 -28.58 -12.40
CA ALA A 552 30.40 -29.37 -11.24
C ALA A 552 31.90 -29.14 -10.94
N ALA A 553 32.19 -28.66 -9.75
CA ALA A 553 33.57 -28.56 -9.27
C ALA A 553 34.14 -29.99 -9.27
N VAL A 554 35.02 -30.25 -10.19
CA VAL A 554 35.83 -31.47 -10.20
C VAL A 554 36.65 -31.45 -8.90
N GLN A 555 36.35 -32.37 -7.99
CA GLN A 555 37.21 -32.71 -6.87
C GLN A 555 38.53 -33.21 -7.45
N ALA A 556 39.54 -32.34 -7.49
CA ALA A 556 40.93 -32.80 -7.60
C ALA A 556 41.33 -33.40 -6.26
N GLY A 557 41.03 -34.67 -6.10
CA GLY A 557 41.72 -35.51 -5.14
C GLY A 557 43.15 -35.68 -5.59
N GLY A 558 44.09 -35.00 -4.93
CA GLY A 558 45.53 -35.22 -5.06
C GLY A 558 46.05 -35.90 -3.80
N ALA A 559 46.40 -37.16 -3.98
CA ALA A 559 47.24 -37.89 -3.03
C ALA A 559 48.63 -37.20 -2.94
N GLN A 560 49.09 -36.96 -1.76
CA GLN A 560 50.34 -37.38 -1.10
C GLN A 560 50.40 -36.82 0.31
#